data_4d07ea9d8397591d7801f61dc9b576ad
#
_entry.id   4d07ea9d8397591d7801f61dc9b576ad
#
_cell.length_a   1.000
_cell.length_b   1.000
_cell.length_c   1.000
_cell.angle_alpha   90.00
_cell.angle_beta   90.00
_cell.angle_gamma   90.00
#
_symmetry.space_group_name_H-M   'P 1'
#
loop_
_entity.id
_entity.type
_entity.pdbx_description
1 polymer ?
#
loop_
_entity_poly.entity_id
_entity_poly.type
_entity_poly.pdbx_seq_one_letter_code
_entity_poly.pdbx_strand_id
1 'polypeptide(L)'
;MEDVISTQPFAIDTGEARFEVDGDSVTLYVNGWPSSQWFASRSDLLEFEYMNWMLAATEVVWPKDARLRCLHLGAGACALPRAVATRWPASRHLAVEVDAKLAAAVRAQVPLPRSPVLRIRVDDAARTLRARPPGSQELIVRDVFDQGGRTPEDLADLTAAAAAAQALAPGGLYLANCGDQPGLPRARREARTLAGPFDYVAVIAEPGQWRGRRRGNAVLVASNSPLGAAQERELARLLAGGGFPARLMGASDVRRWAA
;
A
#
# COMPACT_ATOMS: atom_id res chain seq x y z
N MET A 1 26.57 1.09 17.91
CA MET A 1 25.80 2.18 18.49
C MET A 1 24.40 2.02 17.92
N GLU A 2 23.48 1.50 18.71
CA GLU A 2 22.07 1.42 18.33
C GLU A 2 21.58 2.87 18.24
N ASP A 3 21.25 3.32 17.04
CA ASP A 3 20.63 4.64 16.85
C ASP A 3 19.26 4.60 17.53
N VAL A 4 19.18 5.21 18.73
CA VAL A 4 17.95 5.26 19.50
C VAL A 4 16.98 6.18 18.76
N ILE A 5 15.84 5.63 18.34
CA ILE A 5 14.77 6.39 17.71
C ILE A 5 14.27 7.45 18.71
N SER A 6 14.29 8.71 18.32
CA SER A 6 13.76 9.79 19.15
C SER A 6 12.24 9.72 19.23
N THR A 7 11.71 9.66 20.44
CA THR A 7 10.26 9.65 20.68
C THR A 7 9.68 11.06 20.87
N GLN A 8 10.52 12.10 20.83
CA GLN A 8 10.05 13.48 20.93
C GLN A 8 9.25 13.88 19.69
N PRO A 9 8.14 14.60 19.85
CA PRO A 9 7.42 15.16 18.70
C PRO A 9 8.31 16.12 17.90
N PHE A 10 8.14 16.12 16.58
CA PHE A 10 8.85 16.99 15.67
C PHE A 10 7.93 17.58 14.61
N ALA A 11 8.23 18.81 14.19
CA ALA A 11 7.45 19.48 13.15
C ALA A 11 7.73 18.86 11.77
N ILE A 12 6.68 18.63 10.99
CA ILE A 12 6.72 18.22 9.59
C ILE A 12 6.05 19.31 8.75
N ASP A 13 6.11 19.22 7.42
CA ASP A 13 5.53 20.25 6.56
C ASP A 13 3.99 20.26 6.64
N THR A 14 3.38 19.11 6.96
CA THR A 14 1.92 18.94 7.06
C THR A 14 1.39 18.94 8.50
N GLY A 15 2.24 19.27 9.50
CA GLY A 15 1.83 19.31 10.90
C GLY A 15 2.91 18.82 11.87
N GLU A 16 2.60 17.80 12.66
CA GLU A 16 3.49 17.20 13.65
C GLU A 16 3.57 15.70 13.50
N ALA A 17 4.73 15.13 13.76
CA ALA A 17 4.92 13.69 13.81
C ALA A 17 5.69 13.29 15.07
N ARG A 18 5.54 12.04 15.51
CA ARG A 18 6.33 11.43 16.58
C ARG A 18 6.49 9.94 16.32
N PHE A 19 7.57 9.38 16.80
CA PHE A 19 7.72 7.94 16.93
C PHE A 19 7.33 7.49 18.33
N GLU A 20 6.71 6.34 18.44
CA GLU A 20 6.42 5.66 19.69
C GLU A 20 7.07 4.29 19.65
N VAL A 21 7.82 3.95 20.68
CA VAL A 21 8.55 2.68 20.79
C VAL A 21 7.94 1.88 21.92
N ASP A 22 7.47 0.67 21.61
CA ASP A 22 6.95 -0.29 22.58
C ASP A 22 7.64 -1.65 22.34
N GLY A 23 8.66 -1.93 23.15
CA GLY A 23 9.52 -3.09 22.95
C GLY A 23 10.19 -3.07 21.55
N ASP A 24 9.90 -4.08 20.74
CA ASP A 24 10.40 -4.20 19.37
C ASP A 24 9.54 -3.45 18.33
N SER A 25 8.36 -3.01 18.72
CA SER A 25 7.40 -2.31 17.85
C SER A 25 7.69 -0.81 17.84
N VAL A 26 7.71 -0.22 16.67
CA VAL A 26 7.84 1.23 16.47
C VAL A 26 6.71 1.74 15.59
N THR A 27 5.96 2.72 16.11
CA THR A 27 4.84 3.35 15.41
C THR A 27 5.18 4.81 15.09
N LEU A 28 5.01 5.19 13.84
CA LEU A 28 4.98 6.59 13.41
C LEU A 28 3.56 7.13 13.52
N TYR A 29 3.39 8.19 14.29
CA TYR A 29 2.17 8.98 14.31
C TYR A 29 2.37 10.26 13.50
N VAL A 30 1.40 10.60 12.68
CA VAL A 30 1.31 11.85 11.95
C VAL A 30 0.01 12.54 12.32
N ASN A 31 0.08 13.74 12.85
CA ASN A 31 -1.08 14.51 13.32
C ASN A 31 -1.97 13.73 14.32
N GLY A 32 -1.35 12.93 15.17
CA GLY A 32 -2.01 12.10 16.17
C GLY A 32 -2.57 10.77 15.66
N TRP A 33 -2.48 10.48 14.34
CA TRP A 33 -2.96 9.22 13.76
C TRP A 33 -1.80 8.25 13.49
N PRO A 34 -1.93 6.96 13.81
CA PRO A 34 -0.93 5.96 13.45
C PRO A 34 -0.86 5.83 11.93
N SER A 35 0.31 6.16 11.38
CA SER A 35 0.53 6.22 9.92
C SER A 35 1.41 5.10 9.41
N SER A 36 2.26 4.53 10.26
CA SER A 36 3.12 3.42 9.87
C SER A 36 3.60 2.71 11.12
N GLN A 37 3.70 1.39 11.08
CA GLN A 37 4.22 0.60 12.19
C GLN A 37 5.13 -0.49 11.65
N TRP A 38 6.23 -0.77 12.36
CA TRP A 38 7.17 -1.82 12.00
C TRP A 38 7.83 -2.41 13.25
N PHE A 39 8.44 -3.57 13.08
CA PHE A 39 9.27 -4.21 14.11
C PHE A 39 10.74 -3.98 13.83
N ALA A 40 11.52 -3.59 14.83
CA ALA A 40 12.93 -3.28 14.68
C ALA A 40 13.75 -4.54 14.31
N SER A 41 13.47 -5.67 14.96
CA SER A 41 14.13 -6.95 14.70
C SER A 41 13.60 -7.72 13.47
N ARG A 42 12.39 -7.41 13.00
CA ARG A 42 11.68 -8.19 11.98
C ARG A 42 11.07 -7.28 10.90
N SER A 43 11.87 -6.93 9.91
CA SER A 43 11.45 -6.07 8.80
C SER A 43 10.40 -6.68 7.86
N ASP A 44 10.15 -7.98 7.97
CA ASP A 44 9.15 -8.74 7.21
C ASP A 44 7.76 -8.75 7.89
N LEU A 45 7.66 -8.32 9.15
CA LEU A 45 6.39 -8.25 9.88
C LEU A 45 5.72 -6.89 9.72
N LEU A 46 4.42 -6.93 9.58
CA LEU A 46 3.54 -5.75 9.45
C LEU A 46 2.39 -5.88 10.45
N GLU A 47 2.09 -4.79 11.15
CA GLU A 47 1.00 -4.75 12.13
C GLU A 47 -0.33 -4.33 11.49
N PHE A 48 -0.29 -3.46 10.47
CA PHE A 48 -1.51 -3.02 9.82
C PHE A 48 -2.08 -4.10 8.91
N GLU A 49 -3.35 -4.42 9.13
CA GLU A 49 -4.07 -5.50 8.46
C GLU A 49 -4.01 -5.39 6.93
N TYR A 50 -4.26 -4.19 6.38
CA TYR A 50 -4.28 -3.97 4.95
C TYR A 50 -2.92 -4.16 4.27
N MET A 51 -1.83 -3.87 4.96
CA MET A 51 -0.48 -4.12 4.45
C MET A 51 -0.20 -5.62 4.34
N ASN A 52 -0.69 -6.43 5.29
CA ASN A 52 -0.59 -7.89 5.21
C ASN A 52 -1.42 -8.43 4.04
N TRP A 53 -2.59 -7.86 3.76
CA TRP A 53 -3.39 -8.24 2.59
C TRP A 53 -2.71 -7.87 1.27
N MET A 54 -2.03 -6.72 1.21
CA MET A 54 -1.21 -6.32 0.06
C MET A 54 -0.04 -7.27 -0.16
N LEU A 55 0.64 -7.70 0.91
CA LEU A 55 1.68 -8.72 0.82
C LEU A 55 1.14 -10.05 0.31
N ALA A 56 0.01 -10.52 0.83
CA ALA A 56 -0.63 -11.75 0.37
C ALA A 56 -0.98 -11.68 -1.13
N ALA A 57 -1.54 -10.54 -1.59
CA ALA A 57 -1.81 -10.33 -3.01
C ALA A 57 -0.54 -10.34 -3.87
N THR A 58 0.58 -9.83 -3.33
CA THR A 58 1.88 -9.86 -4.00
C THR A 58 2.45 -11.29 -4.06
N GLU A 59 2.34 -12.05 -2.98
CA GLU A 59 2.86 -13.42 -2.86
C GLU A 59 2.22 -14.42 -3.85
N VAL A 60 0.95 -14.26 -4.17
CA VAL A 60 0.26 -15.16 -5.11
C VAL A 60 0.62 -14.90 -6.56
N VAL A 61 1.27 -13.76 -6.85
CA VAL A 61 1.65 -13.39 -8.23
C VAL A 61 3.12 -13.69 -8.50
N TRP A 62 4.01 -13.42 -7.55
CA TRP A 62 5.45 -13.54 -7.79
C TRP A 62 6.14 -14.51 -6.86
N PRO A 63 7.02 -15.37 -7.41
CA PRO A 63 7.93 -16.18 -6.59
C PRO A 63 8.94 -15.28 -5.86
N LYS A 64 9.54 -15.78 -4.78
CA LYS A 64 10.42 -14.99 -3.89
C LYS A 64 11.72 -14.50 -4.54
N ASP A 65 12.15 -15.10 -5.63
CA ASP A 65 13.31 -14.71 -6.43
C ASP A 65 12.98 -13.69 -7.53
N ALA A 66 11.73 -13.30 -7.67
CA ALA A 66 11.32 -12.31 -8.66
C ALA A 66 12.00 -10.96 -8.42
N ARG A 67 12.26 -10.25 -9.55
CA ARG A 67 12.83 -8.91 -9.55
C ARG A 67 11.72 -7.90 -9.81
N LEU A 68 11.27 -7.23 -8.76
CA LEU A 68 10.17 -6.28 -8.85
C LEU A 68 10.69 -4.84 -8.86
N ARG A 69 10.20 -4.02 -9.78
CA ARG A 69 10.31 -2.57 -9.71
C ARG A 69 9.04 -2.06 -9.05
N CYS A 70 9.18 -1.57 -7.83
CA CYS A 70 8.06 -1.20 -6.98
C CYS A 70 7.97 0.32 -6.83
N LEU A 71 6.80 0.87 -7.06
CA LEU A 71 6.45 2.27 -6.76
C LEU A 71 5.49 2.28 -5.59
N HIS A 72 5.87 3.00 -4.53
CA HIS A 72 5.01 3.23 -3.37
C HIS A 72 4.62 4.71 -3.33
N LEU A 73 3.36 4.99 -3.56
CA LEU A 73 2.76 6.31 -3.45
C LEU A 73 2.28 6.48 -2.00
N GLY A 74 2.93 7.38 -1.27
CA GLY A 74 2.92 7.46 0.18
C GLY A 74 4.05 6.60 0.78
N ALA A 75 4.97 7.23 1.51
CA ALA A 75 6.09 6.52 2.11
C ALA A 75 5.83 6.17 3.58
N GLY A 76 5.23 7.07 4.35
CA GLY A 76 5.18 6.94 5.81
C GLY A 76 6.57 6.61 6.36
N ALA A 77 6.67 5.64 7.26
CA ALA A 77 7.95 5.10 7.71
C ALA A 77 8.48 3.93 6.85
N CYS A 78 7.99 3.76 5.63
CA CYS A 78 8.37 2.70 4.71
C CYS A 78 8.17 1.27 5.25
N ALA A 79 7.17 1.01 6.09
CA ALA A 79 6.92 -0.33 6.64
C ALA A 79 6.67 -1.36 5.52
N LEU A 80 5.71 -1.11 4.64
CA LEU A 80 5.42 -2.00 3.52
C LEU A 80 6.58 -2.10 2.51
N PRO A 81 7.23 -1.00 2.06
CA PRO A 81 8.43 -1.09 1.22
C PRO A 81 9.53 -1.97 1.81
N ARG A 82 9.79 -1.88 3.12
CA ARG A 82 10.78 -2.73 3.82
C ARG A 82 10.38 -4.20 3.81
N ALA A 83 9.13 -4.50 4.11
CA ALA A 83 8.62 -5.87 4.13
C ALA A 83 8.70 -6.52 2.74
N VAL A 84 8.31 -5.79 1.68
CA VAL A 84 8.44 -6.26 0.30
C VAL A 84 9.92 -6.47 -0.08
N ALA A 85 10.82 -5.53 0.25
CA ALA A 85 12.25 -5.67 -0.02
C ALA A 85 12.88 -6.88 0.70
N THR A 86 12.40 -7.22 1.89
CA THR A 86 12.85 -8.39 2.63
C THR A 86 12.37 -9.69 1.99
N ARG A 87 11.13 -9.74 1.51
CA ARG A 87 10.55 -10.92 0.88
C ARG A 87 11.01 -11.16 -0.56
N TRP A 88 11.33 -10.08 -1.29
CA TRP A 88 11.86 -10.08 -2.66
C TRP A 88 13.19 -9.31 -2.72
N PRO A 89 14.32 -9.89 -2.28
CA PRO A 89 15.58 -9.16 -2.11
C PRO A 89 16.18 -8.60 -3.42
N ALA A 90 15.77 -9.15 -4.56
CA ALA A 90 16.20 -8.67 -5.88
C ALA A 90 15.41 -7.44 -6.37
N SER A 91 14.43 -6.95 -5.60
CA SER A 91 13.54 -5.84 -5.97
C SER A 91 14.19 -4.47 -5.80
N ARG A 92 13.58 -3.46 -6.43
CA ARG A 92 13.94 -2.05 -6.30
C ARG A 92 12.69 -1.25 -5.97
N HIS A 93 12.80 -0.39 -4.97
CA HIS A 93 11.68 0.36 -4.42
C HIS A 93 11.91 1.86 -4.54
N LEU A 94 10.93 2.57 -5.09
CA LEU A 94 10.80 4.01 -5.01
C LEU A 94 9.58 4.33 -4.14
N ALA A 95 9.81 4.90 -2.96
CA ALA A 95 8.76 5.44 -2.10
C ALA A 95 8.68 6.94 -2.31
N VAL A 96 7.47 7.47 -2.48
CA VAL A 96 7.20 8.88 -2.75
C VAL A 96 6.52 9.48 -1.54
N GLU A 97 7.09 10.57 -1.03
CA GLU A 97 6.57 11.30 0.13
C GLU A 97 6.51 12.79 -0.21
N VAL A 98 5.37 13.40 0.03
CA VAL A 98 5.19 14.84 -0.24
C VAL A 98 5.82 15.71 0.84
N ASP A 99 5.85 15.23 2.08
CA ASP A 99 6.40 15.94 3.24
C ASP A 99 7.91 15.75 3.33
N ALA A 100 8.66 16.81 3.03
CA ALA A 100 10.10 16.76 2.98
C ALA A 100 10.74 16.53 4.37
N LYS A 101 10.14 17.13 5.41
CA LYS A 101 10.64 16.99 6.79
C LYS A 101 10.36 15.58 7.32
N LEU A 102 9.19 15.02 7.03
CA LEU A 102 8.87 13.63 7.36
C LEU A 102 9.85 12.68 6.68
N ALA A 103 10.06 12.84 5.37
CA ALA A 103 11.01 12.03 4.61
C ALA A 103 12.44 12.11 5.16
N ALA A 104 12.88 13.29 5.62
CA ALA A 104 14.19 13.47 6.25
C ALA A 104 14.29 12.75 7.60
N ALA A 105 13.26 12.88 8.45
CA ALA A 105 13.21 12.21 9.75
C ALA A 105 13.21 10.68 9.60
N VAL A 106 12.43 10.16 8.67
CA VAL A 106 12.38 8.72 8.38
C VAL A 106 13.73 8.20 7.89
N ARG A 107 14.43 8.92 6.99
CA ARG A 107 15.78 8.53 6.54
C ARG A 107 16.79 8.51 7.69
N ALA A 108 16.65 9.42 8.65
CA ALA A 108 17.58 9.55 9.76
C ALA A 108 17.35 8.50 10.86
N GLN A 109 16.09 8.08 11.09
CA GLN A 109 15.74 7.32 12.29
C GLN A 109 15.26 5.89 11.99
N VAL A 110 14.76 5.61 10.77
CA VAL A 110 14.27 4.29 10.42
C VAL A 110 15.37 3.47 9.72
N PRO A 111 15.63 2.23 10.12
CA PRO A 111 16.65 1.38 9.48
C PRO A 111 16.15 0.90 8.11
N LEU A 112 16.35 1.72 7.08
CA LEU A 112 15.94 1.45 5.71
C LEU A 112 16.99 0.67 4.94
N PRO A 113 16.58 -0.22 4.02
CA PRO A 113 17.50 -0.78 3.02
C PRO A 113 18.21 0.33 2.25
N ARG A 114 19.55 0.15 2.06
CA ARG A 114 20.35 1.17 1.36
C ARG A 114 19.97 1.26 -0.12
N SER A 115 20.11 2.49 -0.68
CA SER A 115 20.06 2.69 -2.13
C SER A 115 21.08 1.78 -2.83
N PRO A 116 20.72 1.13 -3.95
CA PRO A 116 19.53 1.34 -4.78
C PRO A 116 18.32 0.44 -4.42
N VAL A 117 18.33 -0.30 -3.32
CA VAL A 117 17.22 -1.21 -2.95
C VAL A 117 15.97 -0.39 -2.64
N LEU A 118 16.06 0.58 -1.74
CA LEU A 118 14.96 1.48 -1.39
C LEU A 118 15.42 2.94 -1.47
N ARG A 119 14.63 3.76 -2.16
CA ARG A 119 14.82 5.22 -2.22
C ARG A 119 13.52 5.91 -1.84
N ILE A 120 13.61 6.92 -0.99
CA ILE A 120 12.52 7.86 -0.76
C ILE A 120 12.75 9.06 -1.70
N ARG A 121 11.74 9.46 -2.44
CA ARG A 121 11.71 10.70 -3.23
C ARG A 121 10.73 11.66 -2.58
N VAL A 122 11.17 12.88 -2.31
CA VAL A 122 10.27 13.97 -1.94
C VAL A 122 9.65 14.47 -3.24
N ASP A 123 8.38 14.16 -3.44
CA ASP A 123 7.63 14.52 -4.64
C ASP A 123 6.12 14.34 -4.41
N ASP A 124 5.32 14.93 -5.28
CA ASP A 124 3.88 14.66 -5.38
C ASP A 124 3.62 13.27 -5.98
N ALA A 125 2.75 12.49 -5.32
CA ALA A 125 2.46 11.12 -5.71
C ALA A 125 1.75 11.01 -7.06
N ALA A 126 0.78 11.89 -7.34
CA ALA A 126 0.03 11.89 -8.60
C ALA A 126 0.92 12.32 -9.77
N ARG A 127 1.77 13.34 -9.56
CA ARG A 127 2.77 13.78 -10.55
C ARG A 127 3.77 12.65 -10.84
N THR A 128 4.30 12.01 -9.79
CA THR A 128 5.25 10.90 -9.95
C THR A 128 4.62 9.73 -10.70
N LEU A 129 3.38 9.36 -10.39
CA LEU A 129 2.65 8.28 -11.07
C LEU A 129 2.50 8.57 -12.57
N ARG A 130 1.98 9.76 -12.91
CA ARG A 130 1.78 10.20 -14.31
C ARG A 130 3.07 10.27 -15.13
N ALA A 131 4.22 10.48 -14.46
CA ALA A 131 5.52 10.53 -15.11
C ALA A 131 6.19 9.15 -15.32
N ARG A 132 5.55 8.06 -14.89
CA ARG A 132 6.13 6.72 -15.08
C ARG A 132 6.09 6.29 -16.54
N PRO A 133 7.20 5.78 -17.09
CA PRO A 133 7.18 5.17 -18.41
C PRO A 133 6.24 3.96 -18.45
N PRO A 134 5.62 3.68 -19.61
CA PRO A 134 4.81 2.49 -19.78
C PRO A 134 5.57 1.21 -19.44
N GLY A 135 4.92 0.28 -18.75
CA GLY A 135 5.49 -1.03 -18.39
C GLY A 135 6.69 -0.99 -17.45
N SER A 136 6.88 0.12 -16.73
CA SER A 136 8.07 0.33 -15.91
C SER A 136 7.98 -0.19 -14.49
N GLN A 137 6.82 -0.67 -14.06
CA GLN A 137 6.56 -1.12 -12.69
C GLN A 137 5.92 -2.51 -12.68
N GLU A 138 6.41 -3.43 -11.87
CA GLU A 138 5.71 -4.68 -11.54
C GLU A 138 4.67 -4.45 -10.44
N LEU A 139 5.01 -3.63 -9.45
CA LEU A 139 4.12 -3.35 -8.31
C LEU A 139 3.97 -1.84 -8.13
N ILE A 140 2.73 -1.37 -8.09
CA ILE A 140 2.38 -0.01 -7.65
C ILE A 140 1.49 -0.13 -6.42
N VAL A 141 1.91 0.50 -5.32
CA VAL A 141 1.11 0.61 -4.09
C VAL A 141 0.70 2.06 -3.92
N ARG A 142 -0.58 2.29 -3.68
CA ARG A 142 -1.09 3.60 -3.26
C ARG A 142 -1.60 3.53 -1.82
N ASP A 143 -0.94 4.27 -0.94
CA ASP A 143 -1.27 4.40 0.48
C ASP A 143 -1.10 5.86 0.90
N VAL A 144 -1.93 6.73 0.32
CA VAL A 144 -1.90 8.18 0.50
C VAL A 144 -3.24 8.67 1.03
N PHE A 145 -3.17 9.45 2.09
CA PHE A 145 -4.35 10.09 2.70
C PHE A 145 -4.09 11.58 2.94
N ASP A 146 -5.13 12.38 2.77
CA ASP A 146 -5.17 13.76 3.21
C ASP A 146 -5.38 13.85 4.74
N GLN A 147 -5.36 15.07 5.27
CA GLN A 147 -5.60 15.31 6.70
C GLN A 147 -6.99 14.84 7.19
N GLY A 148 -7.93 14.63 6.29
CA GLY A 148 -9.26 14.09 6.56
C GLY A 148 -9.34 12.55 6.48
N GLY A 149 -8.21 11.86 6.30
CA GLY A 149 -8.15 10.41 6.14
C GLY A 149 -8.81 9.92 4.85
N ARG A 150 -8.80 10.73 3.79
CA ARG A 150 -9.32 10.39 2.46
C ARG A 150 -8.20 10.36 1.44
N THR A 151 -8.30 9.46 0.49
CA THR A 151 -7.44 9.50 -0.69
C THR A 151 -7.65 10.82 -1.45
N PRO A 152 -6.60 11.56 -1.80
CA PRO A 152 -6.69 12.72 -2.70
C PRO A 152 -7.38 12.34 -4.01
N GLU A 153 -8.24 13.24 -4.53
CA GLU A 153 -9.09 12.94 -5.68
C GLU A 153 -8.26 12.65 -6.95
N ASP A 154 -7.16 13.36 -7.13
CA ASP A 154 -6.21 13.19 -8.24
C ASP A 154 -5.37 11.89 -8.18
N LEU A 155 -5.53 11.10 -7.14
CA LEU A 155 -5.01 9.73 -6.98
C LEU A 155 -6.12 8.66 -7.00
N ALA A 156 -7.40 9.06 -7.05
CA ALA A 156 -8.56 8.17 -7.08
C ALA A 156 -9.42 8.36 -8.34
N ASP A 157 -9.08 9.29 -9.21
CA ASP A 157 -9.78 9.58 -10.45
C ASP A 157 -9.39 8.64 -11.61
N LEU A 158 -10.11 8.76 -12.72
CA LEU A 158 -9.86 7.94 -13.93
C LEU A 158 -8.48 8.22 -14.54
N THR A 159 -7.98 9.44 -14.39
CA THR A 159 -6.66 9.84 -14.91
C THR A 159 -5.55 9.10 -14.17
N ALA A 160 -5.63 9.05 -12.84
CA ALA A 160 -4.68 8.28 -12.02
C ALA A 160 -4.79 6.78 -12.28
N ALA A 161 -6.01 6.24 -12.43
CA ALA A 161 -6.23 4.85 -12.76
C ALA A 161 -5.61 4.48 -14.11
N ALA A 162 -5.80 5.31 -15.15
CA ALA A 162 -5.18 5.11 -16.46
C ALA A 162 -3.65 5.21 -16.42
N ALA A 163 -3.10 6.18 -15.66
CA ALA A 163 -1.66 6.31 -15.49
C ALA A 163 -1.05 5.09 -14.77
N ALA A 164 -1.74 4.54 -13.76
CA ALA A 164 -1.30 3.33 -13.07
C ALA A 164 -1.33 2.11 -14.02
N ALA A 165 -2.41 1.94 -14.78
CA ALA A 165 -2.52 0.86 -15.77
C ALA A 165 -1.42 0.95 -16.84
N GLN A 166 -1.11 2.15 -17.33
CA GLN A 166 -0.05 2.37 -18.30
C GLN A 166 1.34 2.07 -17.73
N ALA A 167 1.61 2.46 -16.48
CA ALA A 167 2.90 2.27 -15.84
C ALA A 167 3.19 0.82 -15.46
N LEU A 168 2.16 -0.02 -15.29
CA LEU A 168 2.33 -1.42 -14.95
C LEU A 168 2.89 -2.24 -16.11
N ALA A 169 3.85 -3.10 -15.80
CA ALA A 169 4.33 -4.16 -16.67
C ALA A 169 3.21 -5.21 -16.89
N PRO A 170 3.27 -6.02 -17.95
CA PRO A 170 2.35 -7.14 -18.12
C PRO A 170 2.32 -8.05 -16.87
N GLY A 171 1.13 -8.34 -16.35
CA GLY A 171 0.96 -9.11 -15.11
C GLY A 171 1.31 -8.34 -13.82
N GLY A 172 1.59 -7.04 -13.92
CA GLY A 172 1.84 -6.19 -12.77
C GLY A 172 0.59 -5.95 -11.91
N LEU A 173 0.79 -5.59 -10.64
CA LEU A 173 -0.29 -5.27 -9.70
C LEU A 173 -0.30 -3.79 -9.30
N TYR A 174 -1.50 -3.23 -9.27
CA TYR A 174 -1.83 -2.00 -8.56
C TYR A 174 -2.61 -2.34 -7.30
N LEU A 175 -2.08 -1.96 -6.14
CA LEU A 175 -2.68 -2.19 -4.83
C LEU A 175 -2.99 -0.83 -4.19
N ALA A 176 -4.27 -0.57 -3.89
CA ALA A 176 -4.67 0.71 -3.34
C ALA A 176 -5.36 0.54 -1.98
N ASN A 177 -4.84 1.22 -0.96
CA ASN A 177 -5.53 1.33 0.32
C ASN A 177 -6.64 2.38 0.22
N CYS A 178 -7.81 2.03 0.72
CA CYS A 178 -8.99 2.87 0.79
C CYS A 178 -9.56 2.83 2.20
N GLY A 179 -9.34 3.91 2.98
CA GLY A 179 -10.02 4.09 4.26
C GLY A 179 -11.51 4.31 4.05
N ASP A 180 -12.36 3.43 4.58
CA ASP A 180 -13.77 3.44 4.24
C ASP A 180 -14.71 3.36 5.45
N GLN A 181 -15.95 3.71 5.19
CA GLN A 181 -17.07 3.63 6.12
C GLN A 181 -17.76 2.26 6.02
N PRO A 182 -18.69 1.93 6.96
CA PRO A 182 -19.49 0.71 6.86
C PRO A 182 -20.18 0.58 5.50
N GLY A 183 -20.08 -0.62 4.89
CA GLY A 183 -20.66 -0.90 3.59
C GLY A 183 -19.79 -0.53 2.38
N LEU A 184 -18.58 0.01 2.62
CA LEU A 184 -17.53 0.21 1.61
C LEU A 184 -17.94 1.14 0.42
N PRO A 185 -18.57 2.31 0.68
CA PRO A 185 -19.05 3.17 -0.42
C PRO A 185 -17.92 3.78 -1.25
N ARG A 186 -16.78 4.10 -0.62
CA ARG A 186 -15.61 4.67 -1.32
C ARG A 186 -14.91 3.61 -2.15
N ALA A 187 -14.63 2.45 -1.58
CA ALA A 187 -14.03 1.32 -2.29
C ALA A 187 -14.91 0.89 -3.47
N ARG A 188 -16.24 0.92 -3.32
CA ARG A 188 -17.18 0.65 -4.41
C ARG A 188 -17.03 1.64 -5.56
N ARG A 189 -16.98 2.94 -5.25
CA ARG A 189 -16.80 3.99 -6.27
C ARG A 189 -15.44 3.85 -6.96
N GLU A 190 -14.40 3.63 -6.19
CA GLU A 190 -13.04 3.50 -6.72
C GLU A 190 -12.86 2.22 -7.54
N ALA A 191 -13.46 1.09 -7.14
CA ALA A 191 -13.48 -0.13 -7.94
C ALA A 191 -14.12 0.08 -9.32
N ARG A 192 -15.19 0.91 -9.38
CA ARG A 192 -15.80 1.32 -10.66
C ARG A 192 -14.83 2.13 -11.53
N THR A 193 -14.10 3.06 -10.93
CA THR A 193 -13.09 3.87 -11.63
C THR A 193 -11.97 2.99 -12.18
N LEU A 194 -11.47 2.07 -11.39
CA LEU A 194 -10.41 1.14 -11.79
C LEU A 194 -10.85 0.16 -12.88
N ALA A 195 -12.11 -0.25 -12.89
CA ALA A 195 -12.65 -1.16 -13.92
C ALA A 195 -12.65 -0.57 -15.35
N GLY A 196 -12.41 0.74 -15.50
CA GLY A 196 -12.24 1.38 -16.81
C GLY A 196 -10.95 0.97 -17.50
N PRO A 197 -9.77 1.26 -16.92
CA PRO A 197 -8.48 0.97 -17.54
C PRO A 197 -7.91 -0.41 -17.20
N PHE A 198 -8.43 -1.15 -16.21
CA PHE A 198 -7.90 -2.45 -15.80
C PHE A 198 -8.81 -3.61 -16.17
N ASP A 199 -8.23 -4.70 -16.67
CA ASP A 199 -8.95 -5.92 -17.01
C ASP A 199 -9.42 -6.73 -15.79
N TYR A 200 -8.69 -6.56 -14.66
CA TYR A 200 -8.96 -7.23 -13.40
C TYR A 200 -9.05 -6.22 -12.27
N VAL A 201 -10.14 -6.26 -11.49
CA VAL A 201 -10.31 -5.51 -10.24
C VAL A 201 -10.96 -6.40 -9.20
N ALA A 202 -10.31 -6.57 -8.06
CA ALA A 202 -10.82 -7.27 -6.90
C ALA A 202 -10.74 -6.39 -5.65
N VAL A 203 -11.48 -6.73 -4.59
CA VAL A 203 -11.50 -5.97 -3.34
C VAL A 203 -11.32 -6.91 -2.16
N ILE A 204 -10.42 -6.53 -1.26
CA ILE A 204 -10.15 -7.24 0.01
C ILE A 204 -10.62 -6.34 1.15
N ALA A 205 -11.41 -6.88 2.07
CA ALA A 205 -11.82 -6.18 3.27
C ALA A 205 -12.24 -7.20 4.36
N GLU A 206 -12.30 -6.73 5.60
CA GLU A 206 -12.77 -7.58 6.70
C GLU A 206 -14.25 -7.96 6.55
N PRO A 207 -14.65 -9.14 7.07
CA PRO A 207 -16.06 -9.56 7.06
C PRO A 207 -17.03 -8.57 7.71
N GLY A 208 -16.55 -7.82 8.73
CA GLY A 208 -17.36 -6.80 9.42
C GLY A 208 -17.69 -5.60 8.53
N GLN A 209 -16.74 -5.17 7.69
CA GLN A 209 -16.93 -4.08 6.73
C GLN A 209 -17.91 -4.47 5.61
N TRP A 210 -17.75 -5.68 5.05
CA TRP A 210 -18.68 -6.24 4.06
C TRP A 210 -20.13 -6.29 4.56
N ARG A 211 -20.33 -6.53 5.86
CA ARG A 211 -21.65 -6.54 6.49
C ARG A 211 -22.14 -5.16 6.96
N GLY A 212 -21.39 -4.09 6.64
CA GLY A 212 -21.76 -2.74 7.05
C GLY A 212 -21.71 -2.47 8.55
N ARG A 213 -20.90 -3.25 9.30
CA ARG A 213 -20.88 -3.17 10.78
C ARG A 213 -19.78 -2.28 11.34
N ARG A 214 -18.72 -2.02 10.56
CA ARG A 214 -17.55 -1.23 11.01
C ARG A 214 -16.89 -0.50 9.85
N ARG A 215 -16.20 0.58 10.16
CA ARG A 215 -15.24 1.25 9.28
C ARG A 215 -13.91 0.50 9.30
N GLY A 216 -13.04 0.76 8.34
CA GLY A 216 -11.68 0.24 8.28
C GLY A 216 -11.09 0.41 6.89
N ASN A 217 -9.99 -0.29 6.63
CA ASN A 217 -9.31 -0.26 5.34
C ASN A 217 -9.89 -1.31 4.39
N ALA A 218 -10.00 -0.97 3.12
CA ALA A 218 -10.19 -1.93 2.04
C ALA A 218 -9.00 -1.85 1.09
N VAL A 219 -8.56 -2.96 0.54
CA VAL A 219 -7.52 -3.00 -0.49
C VAL A 219 -8.17 -3.31 -1.83
N LEU A 220 -8.01 -2.39 -2.79
CA LEU A 220 -8.33 -2.65 -4.17
C LEU A 220 -7.11 -3.27 -4.84
N VAL A 221 -7.33 -4.36 -5.55
CA VAL A 221 -6.32 -5.09 -6.32
C VAL A 221 -6.68 -4.96 -7.80
N ALA A 222 -5.83 -4.32 -8.60
CA ALA A 222 -6.08 -4.18 -10.02
C ALA A 222 -4.87 -4.64 -10.85
N SER A 223 -5.14 -5.14 -12.04
CA SER A 223 -4.12 -5.63 -12.98
C SER A 223 -4.60 -5.53 -14.43
N ASN A 224 -3.65 -5.36 -15.37
CA ASN A 224 -3.89 -5.48 -16.82
C ASN A 224 -3.99 -6.94 -17.30
N SER A 225 -3.88 -7.89 -16.37
CA SER A 225 -4.02 -9.32 -16.64
C SER A 225 -4.86 -9.96 -15.54
N PRO A 226 -5.86 -10.78 -15.85
CA PRO A 226 -6.63 -11.47 -14.83
C PRO A 226 -5.74 -12.36 -13.95
N LEU A 227 -5.97 -12.36 -12.64
CA LEU A 227 -5.45 -13.41 -11.78
C LEU A 227 -6.12 -14.74 -12.17
N GLY A 228 -5.31 -15.79 -12.29
CA GLY A 228 -5.82 -17.13 -12.52
C GLY A 228 -6.64 -17.64 -11.34
N ALA A 229 -7.60 -18.54 -11.60
CA ALA A 229 -8.45 -19.11 -10.57
C ALA A 229 -7.66 -19.80 -9.40
N ALA A 230 -6.46 -20.33 -9.69
CA ALA A 230 -5.59 -20.89 -8.65
C ALA A 230 -5.02 -19.79 -7.74
N GLN A 231 -4.61 -18.65 -8.32
CA GLN A 231 -4.10 -17.49 -7.58
C GLN A 231 -5.20 -16.86 -6.71
N GLU A 232 -6.42 -16.70 -7.22
CA GLU A 232 -7.54 -16.19 -6.44
C GLU A 232 -7.89 -17.13 -5.25
N ARG A 233 -7.92 -18.45 -5.47
CA ARG A 233 -8.15 -19.41 -4.38
C ARG A 233 -7.05 -19.35 -3.32
N GLU A 234 -5.79 -19.27 -3.75
CA GLU A 234 -4.66 -19.17 -2.82
C GLU A 234 -4.70 -17.84 -2.06
N LEU A 235 -4.99 -16.72 -2.71
CA LEU A 235 -5.19 -15.44 -2.05
C LEU A 235 -6.31 -15.51 -1.02
N ALA A 236 -7.46 -16.06 -1.38
CA ALA A 236 -8.57 -16.23 -0.44
C ALA A 236 -8.20 -17.11 0.76
N ARG A 237 -7.40 -18.16 0.56
CA ARG A 237 -6.87 -19.02 1.63
C ARG A 237 -5.93 -18.27 2.58
N LEU A 238 -4.98 -17.49 2.02
CA LEU A 238 -4.04 -16.67 2.80
C LEU A 238 -4.77 -15.62 3.63
N LEU A 239 -5.75 -14.95 3.03
CA LEU A 239 -6.57 -13.94 3.70
C LEU A 239 -7.42 -14.53 4.84
N ALA A 240 -7.94 -15.74 4.68
CA ALA A 240 -8.75 -16.38 5.71
C ALA A 240 -7.92 -16.94 6.88
N GLY A 241 -6.70 -17.42 6.60
CA GLY A 241 -5.83 -18.09 7.58
C GLY A 241 -4.78 -17.17 8.22
N GLY A 242 -4.66 -15.91 7.81
CA GLY A 242 -3.69 -14.97 8.34
C GLY A 242 -4.08 -14.39 9.70
N GLY A 243 -3.13 -13.66 10.33
CA GLY A 243 -3.36 -12.96 11.60
C GLY A 243 -4.44 -11.87 11.52
N PHE A 244 -4.77 -11.42 10.30
CA PHE A 244 -5.80 -10.41 10.00
C PHE A 244 -6.79 -10.96 8.97
N PRO A 245 -7.80 -11.75 9.41
CA PRO A 245 -8.70 -12.41 8.48
C PRO A 245 -9.50 -11.43 7.62
N ALA A 246 -9.50 -11.65 6.31
CA ALA A 246 -10.23 -10.87 5.35
C ALA A 246 -10.94 -11.74 4.31
N ARG A 247 -11.83 -11.11 3.54
CA ARG A 247 -12.53 -11.74 2.43
C ARG A 247 -12.13 -11.06 1.12
N LEU A 248 -11.79 -11.87 0.14
CA LEU A 248 -11.65 -11.46 -1.25
C LEU A 248 -13.03 -11.43 -1.94
N MET A 249 -13.36 -10.32 -2.58
CA MET A 249 -14.38 -10.24 -3.62
C MET A 249 -13.66 -10.25 -4.96
N GLY A 250 -13.76 -11.34 -5.71
CA GLY A 250 -13.10 -11.50 -7.00
C GLY A 250 -13.71 -10.63 -8.11
N ALA A 251 -13.03 -10.54 -9.23
CA ALA A 251 -13.36 -9.56 -10.29
C ALA A 251 -14.78 -9.69 -10.85
N SER A 252 -15.33 -10.91 -10.98
CA SER A 252 -16.70 -11.11 -11.45
C SER A 252 -17.75 -10.53 -10.51
N ASP A 253 -17.51 -10.63 -9.20
CA ASP A 253 -18.42 -10.12 -8.18
C ASP A 253 -18.27 -8.61 -8.02
N VAL A 254 -17.03 -8.10 -8.10
CA VAL A 254 -16.75 -6.66 -8.05
C VAL A 254 -17.46 -5.92 -9.17
N ARG A 255 -17.46 -6.45 -10.40
CA ARG A 255 -18.17 -5.83 -11.52
C ARG A 255 -19.66 -5.66 -11.23
N ARG A 256 -20.32 -6.65 -10.63
CA ARG A 256 -21.73 -6.56 -10.24
C ARG A 256 -21.96 -5.62 -9.05
N TRP A 257 -21.07 -5.69 -8.08
CA TRP A 257 -21.18 -4.88 -6.88
C TRP A 257 -20.88 -3.40 -7.13
N ALA A 258 -19.95 -3.08 -8.03
CA ALA A 258 -19.55 -1.71 -8.36
C ALA A 258 -20.45 -1.03 -9.41
N ALA A 259 -21.26 -1.80 -10.15
CA ALA A 259 -22.21 -1.29 -11.15
C ALA A 259 -23.20 -0.24 -10.61
#